data_d4f2ebaac7cc4ad7a414bfa3ff18ae18
#
_entry.id   d4f2ebaac7cc4ad7a414bfa3ff18ae18
#
_cell.length_a   1.000
_cell.length_b   1.000
_cell.length_c   1.000
_cell.angle_alpha   90.00
_cell.angle_beta   90.00
_cell.angle_gamma   90.00
#
_symmetry.space_group_name_H-M   'P 1'
#
loop_
_entity.id
_entity.type
_entity.pdbx_description
1 polymer ?
#
loop_
_entity_poly.entity_id
_entity_poly.type
_entity_poly.pdbx_seq_one_letter_code
_entity_poly.pdbx_strand_id
1 'polypeptide(L)'
;RAASPAGGLDVLGGGWPLTELERASLTEALRAPGEGVQAPRGLALLQRMEQDPPRQVQDLPTLETLLGRRLHISPSQLEKYYTCRYGYFLQYVLGLRPRRRAELSADQSGTLMHWVLQMALDPHPGPDNPMAALQPFMELDDEAMAGLAALLVDEYAKRYLPEDTARFAYLLSRLKKSMTSLLLYLRDEQRQSSFKPVACELKIGRGEDAVPAQVYHLSDGRTVQLVGTVDRADEWVEEDGTRWVRVVDYKTGTKKLDL
;
A
#
# COMPACT_ATOMS: atom_id res chain seq x y z
N ARG A 1 9.98 -29.43 25.09
CA ARG A 1 9.78 -27.97 24.99
C ARG A 1 8.38 -27.52 25.41
N ALA A 2 7.46 -28.44 25.69
CA ALA A 2 6.12 -28.12 26.15
C ALA A 2 6.01 -27.97 27.70
N ALA A 3 7.12 -28.00 28.39
CA ALA A 3 7.12 -28.03 29.85
C ALA A 3 6.98 -26.67 30.55
N SER A 4 6.98 -25.57 29.79
CA SER A 4 6.74 -24.23 30.35
C SER A 4 5.40 -23.69 29.87
N PRO A 5 4.50 -23.23 30.76
CA PRO A 5 3.19 -22.70 30.39
C PRO A 5 3.26 -21.52 29.38
N ALA A 6 4.36 -20.77 29.41
CA ALA A 6 4.62 -19.68 28.47
C ALA A 6 5.11 -20.18 27.09
N GLY A 7 5.96 -21.22 27.07
CA GLY A 7 6.52 -21.75 25.82
C GLY A 7 5.52 -22.55 24.97
N GLY A 8 4.52 -23.16 25.60
CA GLY A 8 3.49 -23.91 24.87
C GLY A 8 2.53 -23.02 24.08
N LEU A 9 2.22 -21.84 24.60
CA LEU A 9 1.35 -20.87 23.93
C LEU A 9 2.07 -20.19 22.75
N ASP A 10 3.37 -19.94 22.86
CA ASP A 10 4.16 -19.37 21.77
C ASP A 10 4.32 -20.33 20.59
N VAL A 11 4.47 -21.65 20.86
CA VAL A 11 4.53 -22.67 19.82
C VAL A 11 3.18 -22.80 19.10
N LEU A 12 2.06 -22.70 19.81
CA LEU A 12 0.71 -22.77 19.22
C LEU A 12 0.31 -21.46 18.51
N GLY A 13 0.80 -20.31 18.97
CA GLY A 13 0.55 -19.00 18.36
C GLY A 13 1.48 -18.68 17.18
N GLY A 14 2.60 -19.37 17.05
CA GLY A 14 3.64 -19.10 16.04
C GLY A 14 3.36 -19.62 14.63
N GLY A 15 2.19 -20.23 14.38
CA GLY A 15 1.80 -20.67 13.04
C GLY A 15 2.64 -21.82 12.47
N TRP A 16 3.43 -22.51 13.28
CA TRP A 16 4.21 -23.67 12.84
C TRP A 16 3.30 -24.92 12.80
N PRO A 17 3.14 -25.54 11.62
CA PRO A 17 2.39 -26.76 11.53
C PRO A 17 3.10 -27.84 12.36
N LEU A 18 2.45 -28.28 13.45
CA LEU A 18 2.91 -29.41 14.22
C LEU A 18 2.86 -30.66 13.34
N THR A 19 3.92 -31.43 13.32
CA THR A 19 3.91 -32.77 12.74
C THR A 19 2.91 -33.65 13.51
N GLU A 20 2.42 -34.72 12.90
CA GLU A 20 1.49 -35.66 13.57
C GLU A 20 2.08 -36.20 14.88
N LEU A 21 3.40 -36.47 14.90
CA LEU A 21 4.10 -36.96 16.10
C LEU A 21 4.15 -35.91 17.22
N GLU A 22 4.47 -34.66 16.88
CA GLU A 22 4.48 -33.54 17.83
C GLU A 22 3.08 -33.27 18.39
N ARG A 23 2.06 -33.36 17.53
CA ARG A 23 0.66 -33.23 17.94
C ARG A 23 0.21 -34.36 18.89
N ALA A 24 0.55 -35.62 18.56
CA ALA A 24 0.28 -36.76 19.42
C ALA A 24 0.96 -36.64 20.78
N SER A 25 2.26 -36.28 20.79
CA SER A 25 3.03 -36.06 22.00
C SER A 25 2.49 -34.92 22.86
N LEU A 26 2.07 -33.81 22.22
CA LEU A 26 1.46 -32.70 22.94
C LEU A 26 0.10 -33.04 23.51
N THR A 27 -0.70 -33.77 22.74
CA THR A 27 -2.04 -34.27 23.22
C THR A 27 -1.89 -35.18 24.42
N GLU A 28 -0.92 -36.11 24.42
CA GLU A 28 -0.65 -37.01 25.53
C GLU A 28 -0.14 -36.24 26.76
N ALA A 29 0.76 -35.30 26.58
CA ALA A 29 1.26 -34.44 27.66
C ALA A 29 0.15 -33.59 28.31
N LEU A 30 -0.84 -33.17 27.52
CA LEU A 30 -1.98 -32.38 28.00
C LEU A 30 -3.08 -33.25 28.66
N ARG A 31 -3.14 -34.56 28.36
CA ARG A 31 -4.06 -35.53 29.04
C ARG A 31 -3.57 -35.94 30.40
N ALA A 32 -2.25 -36.01 30.59
CA ALA A 32 -1.62 -36.34 31.87
C ALA A 32 -0.75 -35.19 32.38
N PRO A 33 -1.33 -34.04 32.72
CA PRO A 33 -0.57 -32.86 33.06
C PRO A 33 0.13 -33.02 34.41
N GLY A 34 1.42 -32.67 34.44
CA GLY A 34 2.14 -32.41 35.67
C GLY A 34 1.61 -31.15 36.38
N GLU A 35 2.03 -30.94 37.64
CA GLU A 35 1.63 -29.76 38.41
C GLU A 35 1.92 -28.46 37.65
N GLY A 36 0.93 -27.56 37.55
CA GLY A 36 1.05 -26.24 36.93
C GLY A 36 0.67 -26.14 35.44
N VAL A 37 0.27 -27.24 34.79
CA VAL A 37 -0.14 -27.20 33.36
C VAL A 37 -1.64 -26.91 33.23
N GLN A 38 -2.02 -25.92 32.43
CA GLN A 38 -3.42 -25.61 32.13
C GLN A 38 -3.98 -26.55 31.02
N ALA A 39 -4.06 -27.84 31.33
CA ALA A 39 -4.49 -28.89 30.42
C ALA A 39 -5.85 -28.62 29.70
N PRO A 40 -6.92 -28.17 30.39
CA PRO A 40 -8.21 -27.97 29.74
C PRO A 40 -8.16 -26.91 28.61
N ARG A 41 -7.37 -25.84 28.80
CA ARG A 41 -7.18 -24.81 27.77
C ARG A 41 -6.34 -25.32 26.61
N GLY A 42 -5.26 -26.06 26.86
CA GLY A 42 -4.41 -26.65 25.83
C GLY A 42 -5.16 -27.65 24.95
N LEU A 43 -5.96 -28.55 25.56
CA LEU A 43 -6.79 -29.49 24.82
C LEU A 43 -7.88 -28.80 24.02
N ALA A 44 -8.54 -27.77 24.56
CA ALA A 44 -9.53 -26.99 23.84
C ALA A 44 -8.91 -26.25 22.63
N LEU A 45 -7.66 -25.78 22.78
CA LEU A 45 -6.92 -25.12 21.68
C LEU A 45 -6.57 -26.12 20.57
N LEU A 46 -6.08 -27.34 20.94
CA LEU A 46 -5.80 -28.40 19.96
C LEU A 46 -7.06 -28.82 19.21
N GLN A 47 -8.18 -29.04 19.93
CA GLN A 47 -9.46 -29.36 19.30
C GLN A 47 -9.94 -28.26 18.33
N ARG A 48 -9.73 -26.98 18.68
CA ARG A 48 -10.06 -25.87 17.78
C ARG A 48 -9.14 -25.82 16.55
N MET A 49 -7.87 -26.23 16.69
CA MET A 49 -6.95 -26.32 15.54
C MET A 49 -7.30 -27.49 14.61
N GLU A 50 -7.91 -28.56 15.15
CA GLU A 50 -8.38 -29.73 14.37
C GLU A 50 -9.72 -29.46 13.66
N GLN A 51 -10.53 -28.55 14.19
CA GLN A 51 -11.75 -28.11 13.55
C GLN A 51 -11.37 -27.13 12.42
N ASP A 52 -11.67 -27.51 11.17
CA ASP A 52 -11.54 -26.60 10.02
C ASP A 52 -12.49 -25.42 10.30
N PRO A 53 -11.98 -24.21 10.60
CA PRO A 53 -12.88 -23.12 10.93
C PRO A 53 -13.74 -22.80 9.73
N PRO A 54 -14.99 -22.38 9.92
CA PRO A 54 -15.85 -22.00 8.81
C PRO A 54 -15.14 -20.92 7.99
N ARG A 55 -14.86 -21.24 6.74
CA ARG A 55 -14.12 -20.33 5.81
C ARG A 55 -14.97 -19.20 5.28
N GLN A 56 -16.21 -19.10 5.75
CA GLN A 56 -17.18 -18.12 5.32
C GLN A 56 -17.89 -17.52 6.54
N VAL A 57 -18.01 -16.21 6.57
CA VAL A 57 -18.89 -15.51 7.50
C VAL A 57 -20.29 -15.62 6.90
N GLN A 58 -21.16 -16.40 7.51
CA GLN A 58 -22.53 -16.65 7.02
C GLN A 58 -23.57 -15.70 7.63
N ASP A 59 -23.21 -15.03 8.72
CA ASP A 59 -24.09 -14.10 9.40
C ASP A 59 -24.16 -12.76 8.68
N LEU A 60 -25.28 -12.47 8.01
CA LEU A 60 -25.50 -11.26 7.25
C LEU A 60 -25.38 -9.98 8.10
N PRO A 61 -25.94 -9.89 9.31
CA PRO A 61 -25.78 -8.72 10.17
C PRO A 61 -24.32 -8.42 10.52
N THR A 62 -23.53 -9.47 10.80
CA THR A 62 -22.08 -9.32 11.04
C THR A 62 -21.37 -8.82 9.79
N LEU A 63 -21.70 -9.32 8.61
CA LEU A 63 -21.14 -8.82 7.34
C LEU A 63 -21.52 -7.37 7.07
N GLU A 64 -22.77 -6.99 7.30
CA GLU A 64 -23.21 -5.59 7.15
C GLU A 64 -22.52 -4.66 8.14
N THR A 65 -22.25 -5.14 9.36
CA THR A 65 -21.52 -4.36 10.37
C THR A 65 -20.05 -4.15 9.97
N LEU A 66 -19.41 -5.19 9.43
CA LEU A 66 -17.99 -5.15 9.04
C LEU A 66 -17.74 -4.41 7.72
N LEU A 67 -18.61 -4.58 6.74
CA LEU A 67 -18.41 -4.13 5.37
C LEU A 67 -19.33 -2.97 4.97
N GLY A 68 -20.41 -2.76 5.70
CA GLY A 68 -21.48 -1.84 5.32
C GLY A 68 -22.28 -2.33 4.10
N ARG A 69 -23.38 -1.62 3.78
CA ARG A 69 -24.17 -1.89 2.57
C ARG A 69 -23.57 -1.31 1.30
N ARG A 70 -22.68 -0.34 1.42
CA ARG A 70 -21.98 0.31 0.32
C ARG A 70 -20.50 -0.05 0.42
N LEU A 71 -20.01 -0.83 -0.52
CA LEU A 71 -18.61 -1.24 -0.58
C LEU A 71 -17.80 -0.24 -1.42
N HIS A 72 -16.70 0.24 -0.86
CA HIS A 72 -15.70 1.03 -1.57
C HIS A 72 -14.47 0.17 -1.80
N ILE A 73 -14.22 -0.21 -3.03
CA ILE A 73 -13.16 -1.14 -3.40
C ILE A 73 -12.18 -0.45 -4.34
N SER A 74 -10.89 -0.45 -3.97
CA SER A 74 -9.81 -0.03 -4.85
C SER A 74 -9.32 -1.19 -5.73
N PRO A 75 -8.64 -0.91 -6.86
CA PRO A 75 -8.05 -1.96 -7.69
C PRO A 75 -7.09 -2.88 -6.91
N SER A 76 -6.26 -2.34 -6.01
CA SER A 76 -5.36 -3.11 -5.17
C SER A 76 -6.09 -4.00 -4.15
N GLN A 77 -7.24 -3.56 -3.64
CA GLN A 77 -8.10 -4.40 -2.80
C GLN A 77 -8.68 -5.57 -3.58
N LEU A 78 -9.09 -5.32 -4.81
CA LEU A 78 -9.63 -6.36 -5.69
C LEU A 78 -8.55 -7.39 -6.04
N GLU A 79 -7.37 -6.94 -6.44
CA GLU A 79 -6.21 -7.80 -6.70
C GLU A 79 -5.87 -8.66 -5.47
N LYS A 80 -5.85 -8.07 -4.27
CA LYS A 80 -5.58 -8.79 -3.02
C LYS A 80 -6.65 -9.85 -2.74
N TYR A 81 -7.92 -9.55 -2.99
CA TYR A 81 -9.01 -10.51 -2.81
C TYR A 81 -8.86 -11.74 -3.71
N TYR A 82 -8.51 -11.54 -4.99
CA TYR A 82 -8.30 -12.66 -5.92
C TYR A 82 -7.02 -13.44 -5.61
N THR A 83 -5.97 -12.77 -5.16
CA THR A 83 -4.71 -13.42 -4.79
C THR A 83 -4.84 -14.22 -3.49
N CYS A 84 -5.46 -13.65 -2.45
CA CYS A 84 -5.60 -14.29 -1.15
C CYS A 84 -6.77 -13.69 -0.35
N ARG A 85 -7.92 -14.36 -0.34
CA ARG A 85 -9.12 -13.93 0.39
C ARG A 85 -8.88 -13.75 1.88
N TYR A 86 -8.09 -14.63 2.49
CA TYR A 86 -7.74 -14.52 3.91
C TYR A 86 -6.87 -13.28 4.17
N GLY A 87 -5.88 -13.04 3.34
CA GLY A 87 -5.05 -11.82 3.41
C GLY A 87 -5.88 -10.54 3.22
N TYR A 88 -6.86 -10.56 2.30
CA TYR A 88 -7.82 -9.47 2.13
C TYR A 88 -8.62 -9.23 3.41
N PHE A 89 -9.18 -10.27 3.99
CA PHE A 89 -9.97 -10.18 5.22
C PHE A 89 -9.16 -9.58 6.38
N LEU A 90 -7.94 -10.07 6.61
CA LEU A 90 -7.08 -9.55 7.67
C LEU A 90 -6.73 -8.07 7.45
N GLN A 91 -6.35 -7.71 6.24
CA GLN A 91 -5.83 -6.38 5.93
C GLN A 91 -6.91 -5.31 5.78
N TYR A 92 -8.01 -5.63 5.08
CA TYR A 92 -9.02 -4.65 4.67
C TYR A 92 -10.33 -4.72 5.46
N VAL A 93 -10.68 -5.89 5.99
CA VAL A 93 -11.88 -6.04 6.83
C VAL A 93 -11.53 -5.83 8.31
N LEU A 94 -10.48 -6.49 8.81
CA LEU A 94 -10.03 -6.34 10.20
C LEU A 94 -9.05 -5.19 10.42
N GLY A 95 -8.53 -4.56 9.35
CA GLY A 95 -7.60 -3.44 9.45
C GLY A 95 -6.23 -3.79 10.04
N LEU A 96 -5.85 -5.07 10.04
CA LEU A 96 -4.56 -5.50 10.58
C LEU A 96 -3.42 -5.03 9.68
N ARG A 97 -2.41 -4.47 10.29
CA ARG A 97 -1.21 -3.99 9.60
C ARG A 97 0.04 -4.68 10.15
N PRO A 98 1.01 -5.05 9.31
CA PRO A 98 2.30 -5.54 9.78
C PRO A 98 2.96 -4.51 10.69
N ARG A 99 3.67 -4.99 11.71
CA ARG A 99 4.46 -4.10 12.57
C ARG A 99 5.54 -3.41 11.72
N ARG A 100 5.54 -2.08 11.72
CA ARG A 100 6.58 -1.30 11.02
C ARG A 100 7.93 -1.53 11.71
N ARG A 101 8.94 -1.91 10.95
CA ARG A 101 10.34 -1.86 11.38
C ARG A 101 10.87 -0.46 11.12
N ALA A 102 11.75 0.04 12.00
CA ALA A 102 12.45 1.32 11.82
C ALA A 102 13.57 1.18 10.77
N GLU A 103 13.20 0.95 9.52
CA GLU A 103 14.09 0.89 8.35
C GLU A 103 13.39 1.56 7.18
N LEU A 104 14.15 2.24 6.32
CA LEU A 104 13.58 2.78 5.08
C LEU A 104 13.18 1.60 4.19
N SER A 105 11.92 1.21 4.28
CA SER A 105 11.37 0.10 3.52
C SER A 105 11.21 0.46 2.04
N ALA A 106 11.08 -0.54 1.17
CA ALA A 106 10.77 -0.32 -0.24
C ALA A 106 9.48 0.52 -0.41
N ASP A 107 8.50 0.31 0.46
CA ASP A 107 7.24 1.07 0.47
C ASP A 107 7.46 2.56 0.80
N GLN A 108 8.37 2.87 1.75
CA GLN A 108 8.70 4.26 2.08
C GLN A 108 9.45 4.96 0.95
N SER A 109 10.34 4.25 0.26
CA SER A 109 11.02 4.77 -0.93
C SER A 109 10.02 5.03 -2.07
N GLY A 110 9.03 4.14 -2.23
CA GLY A 110 7.93 4.33 -3.18
C GLY A 110 7.09 5.56 -2.85
N THR A 111 6.66 5.70 -1.61
CA THR A 111 5.86 6.85 -1.15
C THR A 111 6.63 8.17 -1.32
N LEU A 112 7.95 8.19 -1.03
CA LEU A 112 8.79 9.36 -1.28
C LEU A 112 8.83 9.70 -2.77
N MET A 113 9.04 8.71 -3.64
CA MET A 113 9.08 8.94 -5.08
C MET A 113 7.77 9.52 -5.60
N HIS A 114 6.62 8.94 -5.23
CA HIS A 114 5.30 9.46 -5.64
C HIS A 114 5.10 10.90 -5.16
N TRP A 115 5.47 11.20 -3.91
CA TRP A 115 5.36 12.55 -3.39
C TRP A 115 6.26 13.55 -4.13
N VAL A 116 7.51 13.18 -4.43
CA VAL A 116 8.43 14.05 -5.21
C VAL A 116 7.87 14.30 -6.61
N LEU A 117 7.36 13.26 -7.27
CA LEU A 117 6.78 13.38 -8.60
C LEU A 117 5.50 14.22 -8.60
N GLN A 118 4.64 14.05 -7.59
CA GLN A 118 3.47 14.89 -7.39
C GLN A 118 3.88 16.36 -7.27
N MET A 119 4.81 16.68 -6.37
CA MET A 119 5.25 18.07 -6.16
C MET A 119 5.89 18.68 -7.41
N ALA A 120 6.71 17.92 -8.13
CA ALA A 120 7.44 18.41 -9.30
C ALA A 120 6.57 18.60 -10.55
N LEU A 121 5.54 17.76 -10.72
CA LEU A 121 4.74 17.68 -11.94
C LEU A 121 3.32 18.23 -11.79
N ASP A 122 2.98 18.76 -10.60
CA ASP A 122 1.67 19.34 -10.34
C ASP A 122 1.44 20.52 -11.32
N PRO A 123 0.41 20.46 -12.18
CA PRO A 123 0.11 21.54 -13.13
C PRO A 123 -0.40 22.81 -12.44
N HIS A 124 -0.87 22.71 -11.18
CA HIS A 124 -1.44 23.80 -10.39
C HIS A 124 -0.84 23.82 -8.98
N PRO A 125 0.48 24.07 -8.84
CA PRO A 125 1.15 23.98 -7.55
C PRO A 125 0.56 24.98 -6.56
N GLY A 126 0.07 24.48 -5.41
CA GLY A 126 -0.41 25.30 -4.31
C GLY A 126 0.75 26.05 -3.60
N PRO A 127 0.44 26.98 -2.68
CA PRO A 127 1.45 27.84 -2.02
C PRO A 127 2.50 27.03 -1.21
N ASP A 128 2.16 25.85 -0.75
CA ASP A 128 3.05 24.96 0.01
C ASP A 128 3.93 24.08 -0.90
N ASN A 129 3.72 24.13 -2.22
CA ASN A 129 4.52 23.40 -3.19
C ASN A 129 5.72 24.27 -3.61
N PRO A 130 6.98 23.79 -3.45
CA PRO A 130 8.17 24.55 -3.89
C PRO A 130 8.14 24.97 -5.34
N MET A 131 7.44 24.25 -6.21
CA MET A 131 7.30 24.59 -7.63
C MET A 131 6.53 25.89 -7.87
N ALA A 132 5.69 26.33 -6.93
CA ALA A 132 4.94 27.58 -7.06
C ALA A 132 5.85 28.83 -7.20
N ALA A 133 7.09 28.74 -6.72
CA ALA A 133 8.08 29.83 -6.77
C ALA A 133 9.17 29.61 -7.83
N LEU A 134 9.11 28.51 -8.58
CA LEU A 134 10.10 28.15 -9.59
C LEU A 134 9.60 28.42 -11.01
N GLN A 135 10.51 28.37 -11.98
CA GLN A 135 10.16 28.32 -13.40
C GLN A 135 9.40 27.04 -13.73
N PRO A 136 8.60 27.00 -14.81
CA PRO A 136 7.91 25.79 -15.24
C PRO A 136 8.86 24.60 -15.33
N PHE A 137 8.41 23.44 -14.90
CA PHE A 137 9.22 22.21 -14.82
C PHE A 137 10.02 21.93 -16.11
N MET A 138 9.42 22.16 -17.27
CA MET A 138 10.05 21.91 -18.57
C MET A 138 11.17 22.91 -18.94
N GLU A 139 11.22 24.05 -18.27
CA GLU A 139 12.21 25.11 -18.53
C GLU A 139 13.43 25.01 -17.61
N LEU A 140 13.36 24.17 -16.55
CA LEU A 140 14.48 23.97 -15.65
C LEU A 140 15.66 23.33 -16.38
N ASP A 141 16.86 23.87 -16.15
CA ASP A 141 18.11 23.25 -16.59
C ASP A 141 18.50 22.09 -15.67
N ASP A 142 19.61 21.43 -15.98
CA ASP A 142 20.05 20.23 -15.25
C ASP A 142 20.46 20.55 -13.79
N GLU A 143 21.05 21.74 -13.56
CA GLU A 143 21.46 22.16 -12.22
C GLU A 143 20.24 22.51 -11.36
N ALA A 144 19.31 23.26 -11.88
CA ALA A 144 18.04 23.60 -11.24
C ALA A 144 17.23 22.34 -10.96
N MET A 145 17.21 21.36 -11.88
CA MET A 145 16.53 20.08 -11.68
C MET A 145 17.16 19.26 -10.56
N ALA A 146 18.49 19.23 -10.47
CA ALA A 146 19.19 18.56 -9.36
C ALA A 146 18.91 19.26 -8.03
N GLY A 147 18.86 20.60 -8.02
CA GLY A 147 18.47 21.41 -6.87
C GLY A 147 17.05 21.11 -6.41
N LEU A 148 16.10 21.05 -7.34
CA LEU A 148 14.70 20.69 -7.07
C LEU A 148 14.58 19.29 -6.46
N ALA A 149 15.23 18.28 -7.07
CA ALA A 149 15.24 16.92 -6.54
C ALA A 149 15.76 16.84 -5.11
N ALA A 150 16.88 17.55 -4.83
CA ALA A 150 17.45 17.61 -3.50
C ALA A 150 16.52 18.27 -2.50
N LEU A 151 15.93 19.41 -2.86
CA LEU A 151 14.98 20.16 -2.04
C LEU A 151 13.77 19.29 -1.66
N LEU A 152 13.14 18.66 -2.65
CA LEU A 152 11.95 17.84 -2.42
C LEU A 152 12.24 16.61 -1.55
N VAL A 153 13.37 15.93 -1.77
CA VAL A 153 13.77 14.78 -0.94
C VAL A 153 14.04 15.22 0.50
N ASP A 154 14.70 16.37 0.71
CA ASP A 154 14.98 16.90 2.04
C ASP A 154 13.69 17.32 2.77
N GLU A 155 12.78 17.99 2.08
CA GLU A 155 11.48 18.38 2.64
C GLU A 155 10.63 17.15 3.02
N TYR A 156 10.61 16.12 2.18
CA TYR A 156 9.94 14.88 2.52
C TYR A 156 10.57 14.22 3.75
N ALA A 157 11.91 14.11 3.78
CA ALA A 157 12.63 13.51 4.89
C ALA A 157 12.34 14.26 6.20
N LYS A 158 12.39 15.57 6.19
CA LYS A 158 12.10 16.43 7.36
C LYS A 158 10.68 16.24 7.89
N ARG A 159 9.69 16.06 7.00
CA ARG A 159 8.27 15.95 7.40
C ARG A 159 7.88 14.54 7.88
N TYR A 160 8.44 13.51 7.27
CA TYR A 160 7.91 12.15 7.39
C TYR A 160 8.90 11.10 7.90
N LEU A 161 10.19 11.42 7.97
CA LEU A 161 11.24 10.47 8.31
C LEU A 161 12.06 10.99 9.51
N PRO A 162 11.77 10.56 10.74
CA PRO A 162 12.33 11.15 11.96
C PRO A 162 13.77 10.69 12.29
N GLU A 163 14.47 9.98 11.41
CA GLU A 163 15.79 9.41 11.70
C GLU A 163 16.93 10.29 11.19
N ASP A 164 17.92 10.56 12.07
CA ASP A 164 19.17 11.25 11.74
C ASP A 164 20.36 10.33 12.02
N THR A 165 20.57 9.36 11.13
CA THR A 165 21.72 8.46 11.19
C THR A 165 22.57 8.60 9.93
N ALA A 166 23.92 8.35 10.04
CA ALA A 166 24.81 8.39 8.89
C ALA A 166 24.36 7.44 7.75
N ARG A 167 23.78 6.28 8.09
CA ARG A 167 23.19 5.35 7.13
C ARG A 167 22.02 5.99 6.40
N PHE A 168 21.17 6.71 7.12
CA PHE A 168 20.02 7.38 6.57
C PHE A 168 20.43 8.52 5.63
N ALA A 169 21.42 9.34 6.03
CA ALA A 169 21.99 10.39 5.17
C ALA A 169 22.55 9.81 3.85
N TYR A 170 23.22 8.67 3.91
CA TYR A 170 23.70 7.96 2.71
C TYR A 170 22.54 7.50 1.81
N LEU A 171 21.47 6.94 2.37
CA LEU A 171 20.29 6.53 1.62
C LEU A 171 19.60 7.73 0.95
N LEU A 172 19.43 8.85 1.66
CA LEU A 172 18.90 10.09 1.10
C LEU A 172 19.77 10.61 -0.05
N SER A 173 21.10 10.56 0.07
CA SER A 173 21.99 10.99 -1.02
C SER A 173 21.81 10.17 -2.29
N ARG A 174 21.57 8.85 -2.15
CA ARG A 174 21.26 7.97 -3.27
C ARG A 174 19.90 8.28 -3.88
N LEU A 175 18.89 8.51 -3.03
CA LEU A 175 17.54 8.88 -3.48
C LEU A 175 17.56 10.21 -4.25
N LYS A 176 18.28 11.23 -3.77
CA LYS A 176 18.45 12.50 -4.49
C LYS A 176 18.99 12.28 -5.91
N LYS A 177 20.05 11.48 -6.06
CA LYS A 177 20.60 11.15 -7.38
C LYS A 177 19.60 10.43 -8.27
N SER A 178 18.87 9.45 -7.73
CA SER A 178 17.84 8.71 -8.47
C SER A 178 16.69 9.63 -8.89
N MET A 179 16.24 10.51 -8.00
CA MET A 179 15.18 11.48 -8.31
C MET A 179 15.64 12.50 -9.36
N THR A 180 16.87 13.01 -9.26
CA THR A 180 17.44 13.87 -10.30
C THR A 180 17.39 13.21 -11.68
N SER A 181 17.88 11.95 -11.78
CA SER A 181 17.85 11.22 -13.05
C SER A 181 16.44 11.01 -13.58
N LEU A 182 15.49 10.69 -12.69
CA LEU A 182 14.09 10.49 -13.06
C LEU A 182 13.44 11.80 -13.52
N LEU A 183 13.64 12.90 -12.81
CA LEU A 183 13.06 14.19 -13.17
C LEU A 183 13.63 14.72 -14.51
N LEU A 184 14.93 14.55 -14.76
CA LEU A 184 15.55 14.86 -16.06
C LEU A 184 14.92 14.05 -17.20
N TYR A 185 14.76 12.73 -16.99
CA TYR A 185 14.11 11.87 -17.95
C TYR A 185 12.66 12.31 -18.25
N LEU A 186 11.89 12.63 -17.22
CA LEU A 186 10.50 13.07 -17.38
C LEU A 186 10.41 14.46 -18.06
N ARG A 187 11.34 15.38 -17.76
CA ARG A 187 11.43 16.65 -18.47
C ARG A 187 11.64 16.44 -19.96
N ASP A 188 12.58 15.60 -20.31
CA ASP A 188 12.93 15.35 -21.71
C ASP A 188 11.81 14.57 -22.44
N GLU A 189 11.13 13.64 -21.75
CA GLU A 189 9.92 12.97 -22.25
C GLU A 189 8.80 13.99 -22.53
N GLN A 190 8.52 14.90 -21.61
CA GLN A 190 7.47 15.88 -21.77
C GLN A 190 7.78 16.94 -22.85
N ARG A 191 9.07 17.26 -23.08
CA ARG A 191 9.49 18.14 -24.17
C ARG A 191 9.19 17.53 -25.54
N GLN A 192 9.26 16.21 -25.65
CA GLN A 192 9.03 15.49 -26.91
C GLN A 192 7.55 15.03 -27.06
N SER A 193 6.75 15.13 -26.00
CA SER A 193 5.37 14.65 -25.99
C SER A 193 4.37 15.80 -26.18
N SER A 194 3.32 15.55 -26.94
CA SER A 194 2.16 16.44 -27.02
C SER A 194 1.28 16.35 -25.76
N PHE A 195 1.40 15.27 -24.98
CA PHE A 195 0.70 15.11 -23.71
C PHE A 195 1.26 16.04 -22.65
N LYS A 196 0.38 16.71 -21.91
CA LYS A 196 0.73 17.59 -20.80
C LYS A 196 0.04 17.13 -19.53
N PRO A 197 0.70 17.14 -18.37
CA PRO A 197 0.08 16.83 -17.08
C PRO A 197 -1.11 17.78 -16.83
N VAL A 198 -2.26 17.19 -16.47
CA VAL A 198 -3.46 17.93 -16.09
C VAL A 198 -3.88 17.66 -14.66
N ALA A 199 -3.43 16.53 -14.07
CA ALA A 199 -3.64 16.23 -12.66
C ALA A 199 -2.55 15.28 -12.15
N CYS A 200 -2.16 15.47 -10.88
CA CYS A 200 -1.36 14.55 -10.11
C CYS A 200 -2.15 14.09 -8.89
N GLU A 201 -1.98 12.82 -8.45
CA GLU A 201 -2.72 12.22 -7.35
C GLU A 201 -4.24 12.40 -7.49
N LEU A 202 -4.75 12.22 -8.72
CA LEU A 202 -6.16 12.40 -9.04
C LEU A 202 -7.02 11.37 -8.30
N LYS A 203 -7.84 11.84 -7.38
CA LYS A 203 -8.73 10.98 -6.58
C LYS A 203 -9.98 10.61 -7.37
N ILE A 204 -10.40 9.35 -7.24
CA ILE A 204 -11.64 8.81 -7.81
C ILE A 204 -12.54 8.34 -6.68
N GLY A 205 -13.75 8.87 -6.60
CA GLY A 205 -14.80 8.44 -5.70
C GLY A 205 -14.66 8.84 -4.23
N ARG A 206 -13.58 9.53 -3.84
CA ARG A 206 -13.37 10.01 -2.46
C ARG A 206 -12.64 11.34 -2.45
N GLY A 207 -13.20 12.32 -1.76
CA GLY A 207 -12.66 13.68 -1.58
C GLY A 207 -13.57 14.72 -2.21
N GLU A 208 -13.38 15.99 -1.83
CA GLU A 208 -14.21 17.10 -2.29
C GLU A 208 -14.03 17.37 -3.79
N ASP A 209 -12.80 17.22 -4.30
CA ASP A 209 -12.44 17.45 -5.71
C ASP A 209 -12.23 16.13 -6.48
N ALA A 210 -12.82 15.02 -6.02
CA ALA A 210 -12.63 13.73 -6.66
C ALA A 210 -13.48 13.58 -7.92
N VAL A 211 -12.94 12.90 -8.92
CA VAL A 211 -13.72 12.41 -10.06
C VAL A 211 -14.77 11.41 -9.55
N PRO A 212 -16.02 11.44 -10.05
CA PRO A 212 -17.05 10.50 -9.63
C PRO A 212 -16.64 9.04 -9.80
N ALA A 213 -16.96 8.23 -8.78
CA ALA A 213 -16.70 6.78 -8.85
C ALA A 213 -17.62 6.09 -9.84
N GLN A 214 -17.13 5.05 -10.51
CA GLN A 214 -17.99 4.11 -11.20
C GLN A 214 -18.77 3.29 -10.17
N VAL A 215 -20.11 3.30 -10.27
CA VAL A 215 -21.02 2.61 -9.35
C VAL A 215 -21.63 1.39 -10.03
N TYR A 216 -21.55 0.24 -9.38
CA TYR A 216 -22.20 -1.00 -9.78
C TYR A 216 -23.30 -1.36 -8.79
N HIS A 217 -24.49 -1.72 -9.30
CA HIS A 217 -25.61 -2.19 -8.50
C HIS A 217 -25.64 -3.71 -8.51
N LEU A 218 -25.65 -4.31 -7.33
CA LEU A 218 -25.73 -5.76 -7.16
C LEU A 218 -27.21 -6.20 -7.09
N SER A 219 -27.46 -7.47 -7.41
CA SER A 219 -28.81 -8.06 -7.42
C SER A 219 -29.50 -8.08 -6.04
N ASP A 220 -28.73 -8.03 -4.96
CA ASP A 220 -29.22 -7.98 -3.58
C ASP A 220 -29.46 -6.55 -3.03
N GLY A 221 -29.40 -5.54 -3.91
CA GLY A 221 -29.61 -4.13 -3.57
C GLY A 221 -28.41 -3.40 -2.99
N ARG A 222 -27.26 -4.08 -2.83
CA ARG A 222 -25.99 -3.44 -2.46
C ARG A 222 -25.38 -2.70 -3.64
N THR A 223 -24.50 -1.75 -3.34
CA THR A 223 -23.74 -1.02 -4.36
C THR A 223 -22.23 -1.20 -4.14
N VAL A 224 -21.50 -1.30 -5.24
CA VAL A 224 -20.02 -1.29 -5.26
C VAL A 224 -19.58 -0.03 -5.99
N GLN A 225 -18.69 0.73 -5.35
CA GLN A 225 -18.05 1.89 -5.95
C GLN A 225 -16.56 1.61 -6.12
N LEU A 226 -16.06 1.76 -7.34
CA LEU A 226 -14.63 1.71 -7.60
C LEU A 226 -14.02 3.06 -7.19
N VAL A 227 -13.09 3.01 -6.25
CA VAL A 227 -12.39 4.17 -5.73
C VAL A 227 -10.88 3.97 -5.89
N GLY A 228 -10.16 5.05 -6.12
CA GLY A 228 -8.72 4.95 -6.29
C GLY A 228 -8.05 6.30 -6.39
N THR A 229 -6.75 6.26 -6.67
CA THR A 229 -5.94 7.43 -6.99
C THR A 229 -5.14 7.12 -8.25
N VAL A 230 -5.09 8.06 -9.18
CA VAL A 230 -4.26 8.01 -10.38
C VAL A 230 -3.04 8.88 -10.10
N ASP A 231 -1.83 8.32 -10.21
CA ASP A 231 -0.61 9.04 -9.88
C ASP A 231 -0.44 10.30 -10.75
N ARG A 232 -0.65 10.17 -12.07
CA ARG A 232 -0.67 11.30 -13.01
C ARG A 232 -1.63 11.03 -14.15
N ALA A 233 -2.40 12.05 -14.53
CA ALA A 233 -3.18 12.09 -15.76
C ALA A 233 -2.61 13.17 -16.67
N ASP A 234 -2.36 12.81 -17.92
CA ASP A 234 -1.92 13.73 -18.96
C ASP A 234 -2.98 13.83 -20.04
N GLU A 235 -3.09 15.00 -20.66
CA GLU A 235 -4.03 15.26 -21.74
C GLU A 235 -3.29 15.77 -22.99
N TRP A 236 -3.79 15.36 -24.14
CA TRP A 236 -3.46 15.94 -25.44
C TRP A 236 -4.75 16.22 -26.20
N VAL A 237 -4.88 17.46 -26.68
CA VAL A 237 -6.01 17.90 -27.50
C VAL A 237 -5.53 18.10 -28.92
N GLU A 238 -6.12 17.36 -29.86
CA GLU A 238 -5.85 17.51 -31.30
C GLU A 238 -6.49 18.80 -31.87
N GLU A 239 -6.08 19.18 -33.09
CA GLU A 239 -6.61 20.37 -33.74
C GLU A 239 -8.13 20.28 -34.00
N ASP A 240 -8.67 19.09 -34.20
CA ASP A 240 -10.09 18.85 -34.38
C ASP A 240 -10.92 18.86 -33.09
N GLY A 241 -10.24 19.06 -31.93
CA GLY A 241 -10.86 19.06 -30.62
C GLY A 241 -10.93 17.68 -29.96
N THR A 242 -10.44 16.62 -30.60
CA THR A 242 -10.35 15.28 -30.00
C THR A 242 -9.40 15.31 -28.82
N ARG A 243 -9.86 14.77 -27.67
CA ARG A 243 -9.10 14.73 -26.42
C ARG A 243 -8.62 13.33 -26.13
N TRP A 244 -7.33 13.21 -25.93
CA TRP A 244 -6.66 11.97 -25.52
C TRP A 244 -6.19 12.10 -24.08
N VAL A 245 -6.41 11.04 -23.29
CA VAL A 245 -5.97 10.97 -21.89
C VAL A 245 -4.99 9.84 -21.73
N ARG A 246 -3.85 10.13 -21.13
CA ARG A 246 -2.84 9.15 -20.72
C ARG A 246 -2.84 9.03 -19.21
N VAL A 247 -3.03 7.84 -18.71
CA VAL A 247 -2.93 7.52 -17.26
C VAL A 247 -1.54 6.94 -17.00
N VAL A 248 -0.83 7.53 -16.06
CA VAL A 248 0.52 7.12 -15.67
C VAL A 248 0.50 6.62 -14.23
N ASP A 249 1.05 5.44 -14.01
CA ASP A 249 1.23 4.81 -12.70
C ASP A 249 2.71 4.54 -12.45
N TYR A 250 3.28 5.10 -11.39
CA TYR A 250 4.70 4.97 -11.08
C TYR A 250 4.99 3.75 -10.23
N LYS A 251 6.02 2.98 -10.61
CA LYS A 251 6.40 1.76 -9.88
C LYS A 251 7.91 1.75 -9.59
N THR A 252 8.27 1.51 -8.34
CA THR A 252 9.67 1.43 -7.89
C THR A 252 10.31 0.06 -8.13
N GLY A 253 9.53 -0.96 -8.46
CA GLY A 253 10.00 -2.34 -8.66
C GLY A 253 10.12 -2.72 -10.13
N THR A 254 10.94 -3.74 -10.40
CA THR A 254 11.00 -4.37 -11.74
C THR A 254 9.73 -5.20 -11.94
N LYS A 255 8.89 -4.84 -12.90
CA LYS A 255 7.77 -5.67 -13.37
C LYS A 255 8.15 -6.36 -14.67
N LYS A 256 7.86 -7.65 -14.77
CA LYS A 256 7.82 -8.33 -16.07
C LYS A 256 6.49 -7.94 -16.72
N LEU A 257 6.57 -7.33 -17.89
CA LEU A 257 5.41 -7.14 -18.74
C LEU A 257 5.34 -8.40 -19.62
N ASP A 258 4.35 -9.24 -19.40
CA ASP A 258 3.97 -10.30 -20.33
C ASP A 258 3.04 -9.63 -21.36
N LEU A 259 3.56 -9.45 -22.58
CA LEU A 259 2.82 -8.94 -23.73
C LEU A 259 2.14 -10.09 -24.46
#